data_1db089ae2844cfffcca80b8c03991cdc
#
_entry.id   1db089ae2844cfffcca80b8c03991cdc
#
_cell.length_a   1.000
_cell.length_b   1.000
_cell.length_c   1.000
_cell.angle_alpha   90.00
_cell.angle_beta   90.00
_cell.angle_gamma   90.00
#
_symmetry.space_group_name_H-M   'P 1'
#
loop_
_entity.id
_entity.type
_entity.pdbx_description
1 polymer ?
#
loop_
_entity_poly.entity_id
_entity_poly.type
_entity_poly.pdbx_seq_one_letter_code
_entity_poly.pdbx_strand_id
1 'polypeptide(L)'
;MRTTDTPRRPPRPREVLAALLHALAAACVWSAPAHAEASRFAFAVISDTMHSPADEAATQRLLEAIGREREVRFIVYDGNLKGSKEACRDALFERRHALLDSSRTALFFIPGQHDWVDCGTVEAGGFDPVERLDQLRQTLFADPTSMGQNPIALTRESEVSRFRPYRENVRWMANDKGGDIVFIGLNAPGPNNHYLSAGGRNGEFEDRVIANAFWLEHAAEYAKRRNARAIVVFIQGDFDPERYERPERFAWLHFARSSRRDGFLEFKRSLVKLAQIFPGPVVVVHADDERAAGGFVIDQPLRNDKGMVVTNLTRIAFAPRDRLNQWIQIEADFGRKPPFRVSVRDVPRQMPLPATPPVLPPVTPRDETGASMPGAPEMPNVEGFGPASEAPPVLQTPGEPQNQQPRIPSDQGGGDYGPAISMPPGSILPASPVLPASVPSAPATTPRMPASSVQGRF
;
A
#
# COMPACT_ATOMS: atom_id res chain seq x y z
N MET A 1 56.43 -4.72 73.08
CA MET A 1 54.99 -4.93 72.87
C MET A 1 54.79 -6.21 72.06
N ARG A 2 54.38 -7.31 72.66
CA ARG A 2 54.12 -8.57 71.93
C ARG A 2 52.62 -8.61 71.60
N THR A 3 52.26 -8.62 70.36
CA THR A 3 50.92 -8.87 69.92
C THR A 3 50.65 -10.35 69.85
N THR A 4 49.73 -10.82 70.68
CA THR A 4 49.30 -12.21 70.80
C THR A 4 48.30 -12.44 69.61
N ASP A 5 48.73 -13.23 68.68
CA ASP A 5 47.89 -13.69 67.57
C ASP A 5 47.06 -14.88 68.06
N THR A 6 45.73 -14.71 68.17
CA THR A 6 44.81 -15.75 68.60
C THR A 6 44.40 -16.57 67.39
N PRO A 7 44.57 -17.87 67.33
CA PRO A 7 44.21 -18.70 66.19
C PRO A 7 42.68 -18.76 66.05
N ARG A 8 42.15 -18.33 64.88
CA ARG A 8 40.75 -18.48 64.50
C ARG A 8 40.38 -19.94 64.36
N ARG A 9 39.43 -20.43 65.20
CA ARG A 9 38.87 -21.77 65.05
C ARG A 9 38.22 -21.95 63.68
N PRO A 10 38.42 -23.11 62.98
CA PRO A 10 37.75 -23.41 61.75
C PRO A 10 36.23 -23.52 62.00
N PRO A 11 35.39 -23.03 61.01
CA PRO A 11 33.94 -23.07 61.15
C PRO A 11 33.47 -24.53 61.24
N ARG A 12 32.48 -24.79 62.10
CA ARG A 12 31.86 -26.11 62.25
C ARG A 12 31.15 -26.52 60.97
N PRO A 13 31.18 -27.81 60.57
CA PRO A 13 30.59 -28.25 59.27
C PRO A 13 29.09 -27.92 59.11
N ARG A 14 28.38 -27.76 60.23
CA ARG A 14 26.97 -27.30 60.21
C ARG A 14 26.79 -25.84 59.86
N GLU A 15 27.75 -24.97 60.18
CA GLU A 15 27.68 -23.53 59.82
C GLU A 15 28.00 -23.31 58.37
N VAL A 16 28.89 -24.13 57.79
CA VAL A 16 29.20 -24.09 56.35
C VAL A 16 28.03 -24.61 55.54
N LEU A 17 27.34 -25.65 56.00
CA LEU A 17 26.16 -26.17 55.30
C LEU A 17 24.96 -25.17 55.34
N ALA A 18 24.78 -24.50 56.49
CA ALA A 18 23.76 -23.48 56.65
C ALA A 18 24.05 -22.24 55.73
N ALA A 19 25.30 -21.81 55.64
CA ALA A 19 25.71 -20.72 54.76
C ALA A 19 25.53 -21.06 53.26
N LEU A 20 25.83 -22.31 52.87
CA LEU A 20 25.61 -22.80 51.50
C LEU A 20 24.12 -22.89 51.15
N LEU A 21 23.26 -23.32 52.06
CA LEU A 21 21.81 -23.37 51.86
C LEU A 21 21.21 -21.96 51.74
N HIS A 22 21.67 -20.99 52.54
CA HIS A 22 21.25 -19.61 52.41
C HIS A 22 21.73 -18.94 51.12
N ALA A 23 22.93 -19.25 50.64
CA ALA A 23 23.47 -18.78 49.37
C ALA A 23 22.70 -19.36 48.17
N LEU A 24 22.32 -20.65 48.22
CA LEU A 24 21.47 -21.27 47.20
C LEU A 24 20.04 -20.67 47.20
N ALA A 25 19.45 -20.43 48.35
CA ALA A 25 18.14 -19.81 48.47
C ALA A 25 18.15 -18.36 47.94
N ALA A 26 19.21 -17.59 48.21
CA ALA A 26 19.37 -16.23 47.68
C ALA A 26 19.58 -16.21 46.16
N ALA A 27 20.26 -17.21 45.58
CA ALA A 27 20.44 -17.33 44.13
C ALA A 27 19.12 -17.69 43.41
N CYS A 28 18.23 -18.47 44.05
CA CYS A 28 16.91 -18.79 43.49
C CYS A 28 15.92 -17.61 43.51
N VAL A 29 16.08 -16.64 44.37
CA VAL A 29 15.17 -15.47 44.47
C VAL A 29 15.52 -14.39 43.41
N TRP A 30 16.75 -14.41 42.85
CA TRP A 30 17.18 -13.43 41.86
C TRP A 30 17.07 -13.89 40.40
N SER A 31 16.63 -15.10 40.14
CA SER A 31 16.16 -15.54 38.84
C SER A 31 14.66 -15.25 38.69
N ALA A 32 14.25 -14.02 38.91
CA ALA A 32 13.00 -13.54 38.30
C ALA A 32 13.17 -13.77 36.77
N PRO A 33 12.27 -14.53 36.12
CA PRO A 33 12.31 -14.62 34.69
C PRO A 33 12.30 -13.17 34.20
N ALA A 34 13.35 -12.74 33.48
CA ALA A 34 13.25 -11.56 32.66
C ALA A 34 12.08 -11.88 31.74
N HIS A 35 10.90 -11.42 32.09
CA HIS A 35 9.79 -11.37 31.19
C HIS A 35 10.34 -10.51 30.05
N ALA A 36 10.72 -11.15 28.94
CA ALA A 36 11.00 -10.46 27.72
C ALA A 36 9.75 -9.59 27.52
N GLU A 37 9.90 -8.29 27.75
CA GLU A 37 8.83 -7.32 27.59
C GLU A 37 8.33 -7.55 26.18
N ALA A 38 7.15 -8.16 26.09
CA ALA A 38 6.58 -8.53 24.80
C ALA A 38 6.54 -7.24 24.00
N SER A 39 7.24 -7.20 22.88
CA SER A 39 7.39 -5.99 22.08
C SER A 39 6.01 -5.53 21.64
N ARG A 40 5.50 -4.56 22.36
CA ARG A 40 4.24 -3.91 22.08
C ARG A 40 4.54 -2.66 21.25
N PHE A 41 3.94 -2.55 20.09
CA PHE A 41 4.01 -1.34 19.30
C PHE A 41 2.69 -1.10 18.58
N ALA A 42 2.49 0.13 18.11
CA ALA A 42 1.36 0.50 17.30
C ALA A 42 1.81 1.11 15.97
N PHE A 43 0.94 1.05 14.99
CA PHE A 43 1.04 1.82 13.76
C PHE A 43 -0.30 2.48 13.46
N ALA A 44 -0.24 3.59 12.74
CA ALA A 44 -1.42 4.33 12.33
C ALA A 44 -1.72 4.06 10.86
N VAL A 45 -3.02 4.02 10.50
CA VAL A 45 -3.48 3.95 9.12
C VAL A 45 -4.43 5.12 8.87
N ILE A 46 -4.17 5.85 7.81
CA ILE A 46 -5.00 6.94 7.30
C ILE A 46 -5.17 6.75 5.80
N SER A 47 -6.22 7.31 5.22
CA SER A 47 -6.51 7.25 3.79
C SER A 47 -7.33 8.45 3.39
N ASP A 48 -7.22 8.86 2.13
CA ASP A 48 -8.19 9.77 1.50
C ASP A 48 -8.36 11.12 2.24
N THR A 49 -7.27 11.63 2.83
CA THR A 49 -7.33 12.84 3.66
C THR A 49 -7.27 14.14 2.88
N MET A 50 -6.90 14.12 1.60
CA MET A 50 -6.66 15.32 0.79
C MET A 50 -7.50 15.32 -0.50
N HIS A 51 -8.74 15.77 -0.42
CA HIS A 51 -9.62 15.92 -1.59
C HIS A 51 -9.45 17.25 -2.32
N SER A 52 -8.83 18.21 -1.63
CA SER A 52 -8.58 19.55 -2.15
C SER A 52 -7.40 20.20 -1.43
N PRO A 53 -6.85 21.31 -1.95
CA PRO A 53 -5.81 22.06 -1.24
C PRO A 53 -6.24 22.55 0.15
N ALA A 54 -7.54 22.75 0.38
CA ALA A 54 -8.07 23.17 1.69
C ALA A 54 -7.88 22.10 2.78
N ASP A 55 -7.75 20.84 2.42
CA ASP A 55 -7.58 19.73 3.36
C ASP A 55 -6.11 19.56 3.83
N GLU A 56 -5.15 20.18 3.14
CA GLU A 56 -3.72 20.00 3.40
C GLU A 56 -3.33 20.39 4.83
N ALA A 57 -3.80 21.53 5.34
CA ALA A 57 -3.52 21.96 6.71
C ALA A 57 -4.12 21.01 7.76
N ALA A 58 -5.30 20.46 7.50
CA ALA A 58 -5.93 19.48 8.39
C ALA A 58 -5.18 18.14 8.36
N THR A 59 -4.73 17.71 7.18
CA THR A 59 -3.88 16.52 7.04
C THR A 59 -2.55 16.68 7.76
N GLN A 60 -1.89 17.83 7.64
CA GLN A 60 -0.67 18.11 8.38
C GLN A 60 -0.90 18.04 9.89
N ARG A 61 -1.99 18.62 10.39
CA ARG A 61 -2.38 18.53 11.81
C ARG A 61 -2.61 17.08 12.24
N LEU A 62 -3.25 16.26 11.39
CA LEU A 62 -3.46 14.84 11.64
C LEU A 62 -2.12 14.10 11.76
N LEU A 63 -1.18 14.31 10.84
CA LEU A 63 0.16 13.74 10.89
C LEU A 63 0.93 14.17 12.15
N GLU A 64 0.81 15.44 12.56
CA GLU A 64 1.40 15.92 13.80
C GLU A 64 0.77 15.29 15.05
N ALA A 65 -0.56 15.08 15.06
CA ALA A 65 -1.25 14.39 16.15
C ALA A 65 -0.74 12.96 16.31
N ILE A 66 -0.67 12.23 15.21
CA ILE A 66 -0.13 10.86 15.19
C ILE A 66 1.33 10.85 15.63
N GLY A 67 2.14 11.81 15.16
CA GLY A 67 3.56 11.91 15.50
C GLY A 67 3.85 12.24 16.99
N ARG A 68 2.83 12.58 17.78
CA ARG A 68 2.93 12.78 19.24
C ARG A 68 2.67 11.49 20.02
N GLU A 69 2.06 10.49 19.39
CA GLU A 69 1.79 9.18 19.98
C GLU A 69 3.07 8.34 20.04
N ARG A 70 3.66 8.22 21.23
CA ARG A 70 4.97 7.55 21.41
C ARG A 70 4.98 6.07 21.03
N GLU A 71 3.81 5.42 21.07
CA GLU A 71 3.65 4.01 20.74
C GLU A 71 3.58 3.79 19.22
N VAL A 72 3.25 4.82 18.42
CA VAL A 72 3.13 4.72 16.98
C VAL A 72 4.51 4.77 16.32
N ARG A 73 4.88 3.69 15.67
CA ARG A 73 6.18 3.52 15.04
C ARG A 73 6.24 4.05 13.62
N PHE A 74 5.14 3.93 12.91
CA PHE A 74 5.01 4.42 11.53
C PHE A 74 3.54 4.69 11.18
N ILE A 75 3.35 5.40 10.09
CA ILE A 75 2.06 5.71 9.49
C ILE A 75 1.98 5.00 8.14
N VAL A 76 0.84 4.41 7.82
CA VAL A 76 0.49 3.99 6.46
C VAL A 76 -0.56 4.95 5.92
N TYR A 77 -0.23 5.63 4.83
CA TYR A 77 -1.18 6.39 4.04
C TYR A 77 -1.70 5.49 2.93
N ASP A 78 -2.91 4.96 3.13
CA ASP A 78 -3.48 3.92 2.29
C ASP A 78 -4.31 4.51 1.14
N GLY A 79 -3.60 5.20 0.24
CA GLY A 79 -4.08 5.70 -1.03
C GLY A 79 -4.96 6.95 -0.99
N ASN A 80 -5.24 7.42 -2.19
CA ASN A 80 -6.03 8.63 -2.46
C ASN A 80 -5.37 9.90 -1.88
N LEU A 81 -4.17 10.16 -2.38
CA LEU A 81 -3.37 11.36 -2.07
C LEU A 81 -4.06 12.65 -2.55
N LYS A 82 -5.02 12.55 -3.46
CA LYS A 82 -5.78 13.64 -4.03
C LYS A 82 -7.26 13.28 -4.20
N GLY A 83 -8.10 14.29 -4.38
CA GLY A 83 -9.51 14.07 -4.72
C GLY A 83 -9.68 13.56 -6.15
N SER A 84 -10.76 12.81 -6.40
CA SER A 84 -11.07 12.23 -7.71
C SER A 84 -11.11 13.24 -8.86
N LYS A 85 -11.47 14.50 -8.57
CA LYS A 85 -11.61 15.59 -9.54
C LYS A 85 -10.42 16.55 -9.58
N GLU A 86 -9.43 16.39 -8.72
CA GLU A 86 -8.20 17.19 -8.82
C GLU A 86 -7.37 16.72 -10.01
N ALA A 87 -6.88 17.68 -10.80
CA ALA A 87 -6.05 17.37 -11.97
C ALA A 87 -4.72 16.72 -11.56
N CYS A 88 -4.35 15.62 -12.20
CA CYS A 88 -3.15 14.83 -11.91
C CYS A 88 -1.87 15.50 -12.43
N ARG A 89 -1.60 16.73 -12.00
CA ARG A 89 -0.42 17.51 -12.38
C ARG A 89 0.77 17.15 -11.50
N ASP A 90 1.96 17.17 -12.07
CA ASP A 90 3.21 16.89 -11.36
C ASP A 90 3.37 17.76 -10.11
N ALA A 91 3.14 19.07 -10.23
CA ALA A 91 3.21 20.01 -9.11
C ALA A 91 2.25 19.67 -7.93
N LEU A 92 1.13 18.98 -8.21
CA LEU A 92 0.24 18.50 -7.15
C LEU A 92 0.89 17.34 -6.39
N PHE A 93 1.43 16.35 -7.11
CA PHE A 93 2.11 15.21 -6.50
C PHE A 93 3.36 15.63 -5.72
N GLU A 94 4.17 16.50 -6.27
CA GLU A 94 5.35 17.06 -5.59
C GLU A 94 4.98 17.77 -4.28
N ARG A 95 3.96 18.61 -4.30
CA ARG A 95 3.48 19.32 -3.11
C ARG A 95 2.94 18.35 -2.05
N ARG A 96 2.15 17.34 -2.45
CA ARG A 96 1.59 16.33 -1.53
C ARG A 96 2.67 15.41 -0.99
N HIS A 97 3.65 15.06 -1.81
CA HIS A 97 4.83 14.33 -1.38
C HIS A 97 5.58 15.11 -0.30
N ALA A 98 5.89 16.38 -0.53
CA ALA A 98 6.57 17.22 0.45
C ALA A 98 5.78 17.34 1.78
N LEU A 99 4.44 17.39 1.70
CA LEU A 99 3.58 17.40 2.90
C LEU A 99 3.71 16.09 3.67
N LEU A 100 3.64 14.94 3.00
CA LEU A 100 3.77 13.62 3.64
C LEU A 100 5.19 13.43 4.22
N ASP A 101 6.21 13.87 3.49
CA ASP A 101 7.61 13.78 3.93
C ASP A 101 7.91 14.69 5.13
N SER A 102 7.10 15.70 5.39
CA SER A 102 7.19 16.52 6.59
C SER A 102 6.77 15.80 7.89
N SER A 103 6.18 14.60 7.78
CA SER A 103 5.80 13.79 8.95
C SER A 103 6.99 13.49 9.84
N ARG A 104 6.85 13.66 11.16
CA ARG A 104 7.90 13.26 12.12
C ARG A 104 8.11 11.75 12.19
N THR A 105 7.04 10.99 11.94
CA THR A 105 7.02 9.54 11.98
C THR A 105 7.21 9.00 10.57
N ALA A 106 7.94 7.91 10.42
CA ALA A 106 8.07 7.21 9.14
C ALA A 106 6.70 7.01 8.51
N LEU A 107 6.57 7.29 7.20
CA LEU A 107 5.30 7.21 6.50
C LEU A 107 5.46 6.36 5.23
N PHE A 108 4.60 5.36 5.11
CA PHE A 108 4.51 4.49 3.94
C PHE A 108 3.27 4.86 3.14
N PHE A 109 3.44 5.08 1.85
CA PHE A 109 2.35 5.40 0.95
C PHE A 109 1.99 4.17 0.12
N ILE A 110 0.69 3.90 0.01
CA ILE A 110 0.12 2.83 -0.82
C ILE A 110 -0.68 3.51 -1.94
N PRO A 111 -0.43 3.25 -3.23
CA PRO A 111 -1.16 3.89 -4.30
C PRO A 111 -2.65 3.53 -4.31
N GLY A 112 -3.50 4.53 -4.49
CA GLY A 112 -4.95 4.37 -4.56
C GLY A 112 -5.53 4.76 -5.91
N GLN A 113 -6.84 4.62 -6.03
CA GLN A 113 -7.60 4.89 -7.24
C GLN A 113 -7.41 6.33 -7.75
N HIS A 114 -7.50 7.32 -6.85
CA HIS A 114 -7.44 8.73 -7.24
C HIS A 114 -6.02 9.18 -7.59
N ASP A 115 -5.01 8.39 -7.23
CA ASP A 115 -3.62 8.76 -7.43
C ASP A 115 -3.16 8.58 -8.88
N TRP A 116 -3.79 7.65 -9.62
CA TRP A 116 -3.43 7.39 -11.00
C TRP A 116 -4.59 6.90 -11.88
N VAL A 117 -5.46 6.01 -11.38
CA VAL A 117 -6.56 5.41 -12.19
C VAL A 117 -7.53 6.49 -12.69
N ASP A 118 -7.97 7.38 -11.81
CA ASP A 118 -8.93 8.43 -12.14
C ASP A 118 -8.33 9.56 -12.99
N CYS A 119 -7.00 9.60 -13.14
CA CYS A 119 -6.34 10.63 -13.95
C CYS A 119 -6.80 10.65 -15.41
N GLY A 120 -7.34 9.54 -15.92
CA GLY A 120 -7.93 9.44 -17.24
C GLY A 120 -9.28 10.12 -17.39
N THR A 121 -9.92 10.54 -16.29
CA THR A 121 -11.19 11.27 -16.38
C THR A 121 -10.99 12.72 -16.82
N VAL A 122 -12.01 13.29 -17.47
CA VAL A 122 -11.95 14.69 -17.91
C VAL A 122 -11.78 15.64 -16.73
N GLU A 123 -12.46 15.36 -15.62
CA GLU A 123 -12.39 16.15 -14.38
C GLU A 123 -10.99 16.15 -13.77
N ALA A 124 -10.28 15.03 -13.85
CA ALA A 124 -8.90 14.89 -13.36
C ALA A 124 -7.83 15.30 -14.38
N GLY A 125 -8.24 15.85 -15.53
CA GLY A 125 -7.36 16.43 -16.53
C GLY A 125 -7.11 15.57 -17.77
N GLY A 126 -7.68 14.35 -17.86
CA GLY A 126 -7.60 13.48 -19.06
C GLY A 126 -6.19 12.96 -19.34
N PHE A 127 -5.39 12.72 -18.32
CA PHE A 127 -4.04 12.14 -18.44
C PHE A 127 -4.10 10.64 -18.70
N ASP A 128 -3.09 10.08 -19.34
CA ASP A 128 -2.94 8.62 -19.40
C ASP A 128 -2.67 8.04 -18.01
N PRO A 129 -3.52 7.12 -17.48
CA PRO A 129 -3.33 6.57 -16.14
C PRO A 129 -2.00 5.83 -15.96
N VAL A 130 -1.52 5.12 -16.98
CA VAL A 130 -0.26 4.36 -16.90
C VAL A 130 0.93 5.30 -16.85
N GLU A 131 0.90 6.37 -17.64
CA GLU A 131 1.91 7.43 -17.61
C GLU A 131 1.92 8.13 -16.22
N ARG A 132 0.73 8.40 -15.64
CA ARG A 132 0.63 8.97 -14.29
C ARG A 132 1.14 8.01 -13.21
N LEU A 133 0.91 6.72 -13.36
CA LEU A 133 1.51 5.71 -12.49
C LEU A 133 3.04 5.74 -12.55
N ASP A 134 3.61 5.86 -13.73
CA ASP A 134 5.07 5.96 -13.88
C ASP A 134 5.63 7.25 -13.28
N GLN A 135 4.94 8.37 -13.43
CA GLN A 135 5.28 9.63 -12.75
C GLN A 135 5.22 9.49 -11.22
N LEU A 136 4.17 8.86 -10.71
CA LEU A 136 4.01 8.59 -9.28
C LEU A 136 5.17 7.72 -8.74
N ARG A 137 5.59 6.69 -9.50
CA ARG A 137 6.75 5.85 -9.18
C ARG A 137 8.05 6.64 -9.11
N GLN A 138 8.21 7.65 -9.96
CA GLN A 138 9.39 8.51 -9.99
C GLN A 138 9.39 9.56 -8.89
N THR A 139 8.23 10.03 -8.45
CA THR A 139 8.09 11.08 -7.45
C THR A 139 8.01 10.52 -6.02
N LEU A 140 7.05 9.62 -5.75
CA LEU A 140 6.78 9.16 -4.38
C LEU A 140 7.60 7.90 -4.00
N PHE A 141 8.13 7.18 -5.00
CA PHE A 141 8.92 5.98 -4.79
C PHE A 141 10.34 6.09 -5.38
N ALA A 142 10.88 7.30 -5.45
CA ALA A 142 12.24 7.52 -5.90
C ALA A 142 13.25 6.83 -4.98
N ASP A 143 13.11 7.04 -3.68
CA ASP A 143 14.04 6.57 -2.66
C ASP A 143 13.70 5.16 -2.15
N PRO A 144 14.72 4.38 -1.72
CA PRO A 144 14.53 3.07 -1.13
C PRO A 144 14.16 3.13 0.37
N THR A 145 13.56 4.22 0.80
CA THR A 145 13.13 4.44 2.19
C THR A 145 11.69 4.92 2.24
N SER A 146 11.07 4.82 3.40
CA SER A 146 9.79 5.48 3.66
C SER A 146 9.96 6.99 3.62
N MET A 147 8.86 7.71 3.47
CA MET A 147 8.77 9.14 3.72
C MET A 147 8.89 9.46 5.20
N GLY A 148 8.97 10.75 5.54
CA GLY A 148 9.02 11.26 6.89
C GLY A 148 10.44 11.49 7.39
N GLN A 149 10.53 12.26 8.48
CA GLN A 149 11.80 12.73 9.05
C GLN A 149 12.64 11.63 9.72
N ASN A 150 12.04 10.47 10.00
CA ASN A 150 12.69 9.28 10.54
C ASN A 150 12.48 8.08 9.61
N PRO A 151 13.08 8.07 8.41
CA PRO A 151 12.79 7.10 7.38
C PRO A 151 13.22 5.68 7.77
N ILE A 152 12.46 4.70 7.30
CA ILE A 152 12.73 3.26 7.46
C ILE A 152 13.12 2.70 6.09
N ALA A 153 14.16 1.88 6.06
CA ALA A 153 14.61 1.22 4.83
C ALA A 153 13.56 0.23 4.31
N LEU A 154 13.35 0.24 3.00
CA LEU A 154 12.42 -0.62 2.27
C LEU A 154 13.17 -1.68 1.47
N THR A 155 12.58 -2.84 1.31
CA THR A 155 12.86 -3.74 0.21
C THR A 155 11.78 -3.55 -0.84
N ARG A 156 12.15 -3.27 -2.08
CA ARG A 156 11.22 -3.01 -3.18
C ARG A 156 11.19 -4.17 -4.16
N GLU A 157 10.04 -4.42 -4.76
CA GLU A 157 9.94 -5.44 -5.80
C GLU A 157 10.80 -5.08 -7.02
N SER A 158 10.99 -3.80 -7.28
CA SER A 158 11.85 -3.29 -8.35
C SER A 158 13.33 -3.69 -8.24
N GLU A 159 13.77 -4.22 -7.09
CA GLU A 159 15.12 -4.81 -6.93
C GLU A 159 15.26 -6.14 -7.68
N VAL A 160 14.14 -6.78 -8.02
CA VAL A 160 14.08 -7.97 -8.85
C VAL A 160 14.09 -7.55 -10.33
N SER A 161 15.06 -8.02 -11.10
CA SER A 161 15.29 -7.56 -12.48
C SER A 161 14.07 -7.63 -13.41
N ARG A 162 13.21 -8.64 -13.23
CA ARG A 162 11.95 -8.81 -13.97
C ARG A 162 10.91 -7.75 -13.63
N PHE A 163 10.93 -7.21 -12.41
CA PHE A 163 9.89 -6.33 -11.86
C PHE A 163 10.40 -4.91 -11.59
N ARG A 164 11.40 -4.44 -12.31
CA ARG A 164 12.00 -3.10 -12.17
C ARG A 164 11.01 -1.94 -12.14
N PRO A 165 9.88 -1.94 -12.87
CA PRO A 165 8.91 -0.85 -12.81
C PRO A 165 8.19 -0.73 -11.47
N TYR A 166 8.01 -1.83 -10.71
CA TYR A 166 7.15 -1.89 -9.52
C TYR A 166 7.87 -1.37 -8.27
N ARG A 167 8.16 -0.07 -8.23
CA ARG A 167 8.82 0.60 -7.09
C ARG A 167 7.88 0.76 -5.91
N GLU A 168 6.58 0.83 -6.16
CA GLU A 168 5.51 0.99 -5.20
C GLU A 168 5.19 -0.29 -4.41
N ASN A 169 5.56 -1.45 -4.93
CA ASN A 169 5.43 -2.69 -4.20
C ASN A 169 6.60 -2.84 -3.22
N VAL A 170 6.30 -2.66 -1.95
CA VAL A 170 7.29 -2.52 -0.90
C VAL A 170 7.11 -3.54 0.22
N ARG A 171 8.19 -3.80 0.95
CA ARG A 171 8.19 -4.62 2.16
C ARG A 171 9.13 -4.03 3.19
N TRP A 172 8.71 -4.04 4.45
CA TRP A 172 9.53 -3.61 5.57
C TRP A 172 9.26 -4.47 6.82
N MET A 173 10.08 -4.29 7.83
CA MET A 173 9.89 -4.88 9.15
C MET A 173 9.92 -3.79 10.21
N ALA A 174 9.12 -3.92 11.24
CA ALA A 174 9.29 -3.09 12.43
C ALA A 174 10.51 -3.57 13.21
N ASN A 175 11.57 -2.75 13.21
CA ASN A 175 12.88 -3.10 13.78
C ASN A 175 12.97 -2.77 15.27
N ASP A 176 12.10 -3.26 16.09
CA ASP A 176 12.37 -3.27 17.53
C ASP A 176 12.63 -4.67 18.01
N LYS A 177 13.19 -4.79 19.23
CA LYS A 177 13.64 -6.03 19.90
C LYS A 177 12.69 -7.24 19.83
N GLY A 178 11.66 -7.14 19.02
CA GLY A 178 10.68 -8.10 18.65
C GLY A 178 10.26 -7.97 17.18
N GLY A 179 11.14 -7.59 16.29
CA GLY A 179 10.96 -7.35 14.84
C GLY A 179 10.23 -8.42 14.04
N ASP A 180 9.10 -8.76 14.49
CA ASP A 180 8.45 -10.03 14.25
C ASP A 180 7.29 -9.90 13.28
N ILE A 181 7.07 -8.73 12.66
CA ILE A 181 6.01 -8.53 11.67
C ILE A 181 6.62 -8.09 10.35
N VAL A 182 6.26 -8.79 9.29
CA VAL A 182 6.53 -8.37 7.93
C VAL A 182 5.34 -7.57 7.42
N PHE A 183 5.59 -6.34 7.00
CA PHE A 183 4.64 -5.45 6.37
C PHE A 183 4.86 -5.42 4.86
N ILE A 184 3.79 -5.35 4.10
CA ILE A 184 3.79 -5.40 2.64
C ILE A 184 2.82 -4.34 2.13
N GLY A 185 3.27 -3.46 1.26
CA GLY A 185 2.43 -2.55 0.51
C GLY A 185 2.35 -2.98 -0.95
N LEU A 186 1.16 -2.97 -1.53
CA LEU A 186 0.91 -3.38 -2.91
C LEU A 186 0.03 -2.36 -3.63
N ASN A 187 0.31 -2.14 -4.89
CA ASN A 187 -0.56 -1.37 -5.78
C ASN A 187 -1.71 -2.28 -6.26
N ALA A 188 -2.84 -2.21 -5.57
CA ALA A 188 -4.09 -2.86 -5.96
C ALA A 188 -5.25 -1.90 -5.65
N PRO A 189 -5.50 -0.91 -6.56
CA PRO A 189 -6.41 0.19 -6.31
C PRO A 189 -7.88 -0.16 -6.57
N GLY A 190 -8.82 0.62 -6.02
CA GLY A 190 -10.19 0.67 -6.49
C GLY A 190 -10.33 1.30 -7.89
N PRO A 191 -11.52 1.29 -8.50
CA PRO A 191 -12.49 0.23 -8.35
C PRO A 191 -12.03 -1.03 -9.11
N ASN A 192 -12.36 -2.19 -8.58
CA ASN A 192 -12.15 -3.48 -9.23
C ASN A 192 -10.70 -3.68 -9.73
N ASN A 193 -9.71 -3.22 -8.96
CA ASN A 193 -8.27 -3.32 -9.29
C ASN A 193 -7.91 -2.77 -10.69
N HIS A 194 -8.57 -1.69 -11.12
CA HIS A 194 -8.41 -1.10 -12.47
C HIS A 194 -8.59 -2.12 -13.62
N TYR A 195 -9.40 -3.13 -13.43
CA TYR A 195 -9.71 -4.10 -14.47
C TYR A 195 -10.77 -3.55 -15.43
N LEU A 196 -10.38 -3.27 -16.68
CA LEU A 196 -11.28 -2.79 -17.72
C LEU A 196 -12.05 -3.97 -18.32
N SER A 197 -13.39 -3.97 -18.19
CA SER A 197 -14.27 -5.00 -18.72
C SER A 197 -14.58 -4.86 -20.22
N ALA A 198 -14.14 -3.77 -20.85
CA ALA A 198 -14.46 -3.47 -22.25
C ALA A 198 -13.43 -4.03 -23.23
N GLY A 199 -13.50 -5.35 -23.49
CA GLY A 199 -13.00 -5.98 -24.73
C GLY A 199 -11.50 -5.98 -25.00
N GLY A 200 -10.66 -5.35 -24.19
CA GLY A 200 -9.22 -5.34 -24.33
C GLY A 200 -8.54 -5.74 -23.03
N ARG A 201 -7.59 -6.65 -23.11
CA ARG A 201 -6.71 -6.91 -21.96
C ARG A 201 -5.87 -5.67 -21.73
N ASN A 202 -5.91 -5.17 -20.52
CA ASN A 202 -5.07 -4.09 -20.08
C ASN A 202 -3.71 -4.69 -19.66
N GLY A 203 -2.68 -4.53 -20.47
CA GLY A 203 -1.34 -5.07 -20.19
C GLY A 203 -0.81 -4.63 -18.83
N GLU A 204 -1.08 -3.38 -18.41
CA GLU A 204 -0.72 -2.89 -17.08
C GLU A 204 -1.38 -3.74 -15.98
N PHE A 205 -2.68 -4.00 -16.07
CA PHE A 205 -3.40 -4.81 -15.09
C PHE A 205 -2.81 -6.21 -14.97
N GLU A 206 -2.60 -6.90 -16.11
CA GLU A 206 -2.09 -8.27 -16.12
C GLU A 206 -0.68 -8.36 -15.54
N ASP A 207 0.20 -7.45 -15.95
CA ASP A 207 1.58 -7.39 -15.45
C ASP A 207 1.65 -7.07 -13.95
N ARG A 208 0.81 -6.14 -13.48
CA ARG A 208 0.74 -5.77 -12.06
C ARG A 208 0.16 -6.90 -11.20
N VAL A 209 -0.83 -7.62 -11.68
CA VAL A 209 -1.37 -8.80 -10.98
C VAL A 209 -0.30 -9.89 -10.84
N ILE A 210 0.51 -10.13 -11.87
CA ILE A 210 1.63 -11.07 -11.82
C ILE A 210 2.69 -10.60 -10.82
N ALA A 211 3.03 -9.31 -10.82
CA ALA A 211 3.97 -8.74 -9.88
C ALA A 211 3.46 -8.88 -8.43
N ASN A 212 2.24 -8.47 -8.15
CA ASN A 212 1.65 -8.57 -6.83
C ASN A 212 1.62 -10.03 -6.30
N ALA A 213 1.26 -10.99 -7.15
CA ALA A 213 1.26 -12.41 -6.78
C ALA A 213 2.67 -12.91 -6.44
N PHE A 214 3.65 -12.56 -7.26
CA PHE A 214 5.06 -12.88 -7.02
C PHE A 214 5.54 -12.27 -5.69
N TRP A 215 5.23 -10.99 -5.42
CA TRP A 215 5.68 -10.31 -4.22
C TRP A 215 5.10 -10.93 -2.95
N LEU A 216 3.82 -11.34 -2.97
CA LEU A 216 3.16 -12.04 -1.85
C LEU A 216 3.78 -13.43 -1.61
N GLU A 217 4.07 -14.21 -2.65
CA GLU A 217 4.73 -15.51 -2.51
C GLU A 217 6.12 -15.38 -1.88
N HIS A 218 6.91 -14.40 -2.34
CA HIS A 218 8.23 -14.13 -1.79
C HIS A 218 8.18 -13.59 -0.36
N ALA A 219 7.11 -12.90 0.00
CA ALA A 219 6.91 -12.40 1.35
C ALA A 219 6.70 -13.54 2.36
N ALA A 220 5.96 -14.61 1.99
CA ALA A 220 5.78 -15.78 2.85
C ALA A 220 7.11 -16.45 3.17
N GLU A 221 7.93 -16.67 2.15
CA GLU A 221 9.26 -17.28 2.34
C GLU A 221 10.23 -16.35 3.11
N TYR A 222 10.14 -15.05 2.86
CA TYR A 222 10.91 -14.06 3.62
C TYR A 222 10.53 -14.08 5.09
N ALA A 223 9.23 -14.05 5.40
CA ALA A 223 8.71 -14.08 6.76
C ALA A 223 9.16 -15.33 7.52
N LYS A 224 9.11 -16.51 6.89
CA LYS A 224 9.62 -17.75 7.46
C LYS A 224 11.12 -17.67 7.77
N ARG A 225 11.94 -17.22 6.83
CA ARG A 225 13.40 -17.09 7.04
C ARG A 225 13.75 -16.10 8.14
N ARG A 226 12.91 -15.09 8.38
CA ARG A 226 13.08 -14.09 9.43
C ARG A 226 12.41 -14.49 10.75
N ASN A 227 11.79 -15.68 10.82
CA ASN A 227 11.00 -16.14 11.96
C ASN A 227 9.93 -15.10 12.36
N ALA A 228 9.31 -14.46 11.36
CA ALA A 228 8.27 -13.48 11.60
C ALA A 228 7.07 -14.12 12.26
N ARG A 229 6.41 -13.39 13.17
CA ARG A 229 5.26 -13.85 13.93
C ARG A 229 3.94 -13.53 13.25
N ALA A 230 3.93 -12.52 12.35
CA ALA A 230 2.78 -12.11 11.57
C ALA A 230 3.19 -11.49 10.24
N ILE A 231 2.24 -11.42 9.31
CA ILE A 231 2.32 -10.66 8.05
C ILE A 231 1.14 -9.71 8.00
N VAL A 232 1.38 -8.45 7.63
CA VAL A 232 0.34 -7.44 7.39
C VAL A 232 0.48 -6.91 5.96
N VAL A 233 -0.60 -6.98 5.19
CA VAL A 233 -0.65 -6.55 3.79
C VAL A 233 -1.55 -5.34 3.67
N PHE A 234 -1.11 -4.30 2.98
CA PHE A 234 -1.87 -3.08 2.70
C PHE A 234 -2.16 -2.97 1.21
N ILE A 235 -3.40 -2.67 0.88
CA ILE A 235 -3.87 -2.29 -0.46
C ILE A 235 -4.94 -1.21 -0.31
N GLN A 236 -5.08 -0.32 -1.28
CA GLN A 236 -6.12 0.72 -1.19
C GLN A 236 -7.50 0.20 -1.61
N GLY A 237 -7.56 -0.67 -2.62
CA GLY A 237 -8.84 -1.08 -3.20
C GLY A 237 -9.67 -1.95 -2.27
N ASP A 238 -10.94 -1.63 -2.14
CA ASP A 238 -11.90 -2.53 -1.50
C ASP A 238 -12.14 -3.74 -2.41
N PHE A 239 -11.68 -4.90 -1.95
CA PHE A 239 -11.93 -6.15 -2.62
C PHE A 239 -13.18 -6.81 -2.01
N ASP A 240 -14.25 -6.93 -2.78
CA ASP A 240 -15.44 -7.66 -2.34
C ASP A 240 -15.08 -9.13 -1.99
N PRO A 241 -15.04 -9.51 -0.70
CA PRO A 241 -14.60 -10.84 -0.30
C PRO A 241 -15.58 -11.93 -0.66
N GLU A 242 -16.85 -11.61 -0.90
CA GLU A 242 -17.89 -12.56 -1.25
C GLU A 242 -17.90 -12.87 -2.74
N ARG A 243 -17.30 -12.01 -3.54
CA ARG A 243 -17.23 -12.13 -4.98
C ARG A 243 -16.11 -13.09 -5.39
N TYR A 244 -16.38 -14.38 -5.25
CA TYR A 244 -15.59 -15.42 -5.89
C TYR A 244 -16.23 -15.78 -7.22
N GLU A 245 -15.45 -15.78 -8.31
CA GLU A 245 -15.87 -16.46 -9.54
C GLU A 245 -15.95 -17.95 -9.26
N ARG A 246 -17.10 -18.42 -8.79
CA ARG A 246 -17.42 -19.85 -8.88
C ARG A 246 -17.66 -20.12 -10.34
N PRO A 247 -17.08 -21.19 -10.94
CA PRO A 247 -17.52 -21.65 -12.23
C PRO A 247 -19.01 -22.00 -12.08
N GLU A 248 -19.86 -21.11 -12.56
CA GLU A 248 -21.31 -21.34 -12.56
C GLU A 248 -21.56 -22.58 -13.39
N ARG A 249 -22.17 -23.57 -12.77
CA ARG A 249 -22.47 -24.89 -13.38
C ARG A 249 -23.28 -24.82 -14.69
N PHE A 250 -23.82 -23.60 -15.00
CA PHE A 250 -24.64 -23.29 -16.17
C PHE A 250 -24.29 -21.91 -16.78
N ALA A 251 -23.04 -21.48 -16.71
CA ALA A 251 -22.59 -20.20 -17.28
C ALA A 251 -22.99 -20.01 -18.75
N TRP A 252 -23.14 -21.08 -19.49
CA TRP A 252 -23.60 -21.08 -20.89
C TRP A 252 -25.06 -20.65 -21.09
N LEU A 253 -25.88 -20.67 -20.03
CA LEU A 253 -27.30 -20.22 -20.09
C LEU A 253 -27.45 -18.70 -19.87
N HIS A 254 -26.41 -18.02 -19.42
CA HIS A 254 -26.44 -16.60 -19.12
C HIS A 254 -25.90 -15.74 -20.27
N PHE A 255 -26.59 -15.80 -21.42
CA PHE A 255 -26.23 -15.03 -22.63
C PHE A 255 -26.28 -13.49 -22.48
N ALA A 256 -26.69 -12.92 -21.36
CA ALA A 256 -26.99 -11.49 -21.24
C ALA A 256 -26.43 -10.77 -20.01
N ARG A 257 -25.69 -11.42 -19.14
CA ARG A 257 -24.97 -10.73 -18.06
C ARG A 257 -23.49 -10.95 -18.24
N SER A 258 -22.80 -9.96 -18.83
CA SER A 258 -21.37 -9.84 -18.60
C SER A 258 -21.18 -9.65 -17.10
N SER A 259 -21.02 -10.77 -16.37
CA SER A 259 -20.54 -10.70 -15.00
C SER A 259 -19.22 -9.95 -15.10
N ARG A 260 -19.16 -8.74 -14.53
CA ARG A 260 -17.90 -7.99 -14.46
C ARG A 260 -16.92 -8.92 -13.77
N ARG A 261 -15.87 -9.31 -14.47
CA ARG A 261 -14.84 -10.17 -13.89
C ARG A 261 -14.30 -9.51 -12.64
N ASP A 262 -13.98 -10.30 -11.64
CA ASP A 262 -13.39 -9.82 -10.40
C ASP A 262 -11.90 -9.52 -10.61
N GLY A 263 -11.54 -8.25 -10.67
CA GLY A 263 -10.15 -7.81 -10.81
C GLY A 263 -9.27 -8.13 -9.60
N PHE A 264 -9.87 -8.44 -8.45
CA PHE A 264 -9.14 -8.85 -7.25
C PHE A 264 -9.03 -10.37 -7.08
N LEU A 265 -9.52 -11.18 -8.03
CA LEU A 265 -9.55 -12.64 -7.89
C LEU A 265 -8.17 -13.23 -7.62
N GLU A 266 -7.16 -12.86 -8.40
CA GLU A 266 -5.80 -13.38 -8.24
C GLU A 266 -5.15 -12.85 -6.95
N PHE A 267 -5.44 -11.63 -6.55
CA PHE A 267 -5.01 -11.10 -5.25
C PHE A 267 -5.59 -11.93 -4.10
N LYS A 268 -6.89 -12.21 -4.10
CA LYS A 268 -7.54 -13.08 -3.09
C LYS A 268 -6.94 -14.47 -3.04
N ARG A 269 -6.69 -15.09 -4.19
CA ARG A 269 -6.00 -16.39 -4.30
C ARG A 269 -4.59 -16.35 -3.72
N SER A 270 -3.83 -15.29 -4.04
CA SER A 270 -2.48 -15.10 -3.52
C SER A 270 -2.46 -14.89 -2.00
N LEU A 271 -3.43 -14.14 -1.45
CA LEU A 271 -3.58 -14.00 0.02
C LEU A 271 -3.90 -15.34 0.69
N VAL A 272 -4.82 -16.12 0.13
CA VAL A 272 -5.15 -17.44 0.65
C VAL A 272 -3.92 -18.36 0.61
N LYS A 273 -3.18 -18.37 -0.49
CA LYS A 273 -1.93 -19.12 -0.63
C LYS A 273 -0.88 -18.68 0.39
N LEU A 274 -0.70 -17.36 0.57
CA LEU A 274 0.17 -16.77 1.59
C LEU A 274 -0.17 -17.31 2.98
N ALA A 275 -1.46 -17.27 3.36
CA ALA A 275 -1.92 -17.71 4.67
C ALA A 275 -1.81 -19.23 4.87
N GLN A 276 -1.91 -20.02 3.80
CA GLN A 276 -1.69 -21.48 3.85
C GLN A 276 -0.19 -21.82 4.03
N ILE A 277 0.71 -21.01 3.48
CA ILE A 277 2.16 -21.22 3.56
C ILE A 277 2.69 -20.70 4.90
N PHE A 278 2.20 -19.58 5.39
CA PHE A 278 2.65 -18.92 6.62
C PHE A 278 1.77 -19.33 7.80
N PRO A 279 2.33 -19.96 8.85
CA PRO A 279 1.51 -20.50 9.94
C PRO A 279 1.00 -19.44 10.95
N GLY A 280 1.58 -18.23 10.93
CA GLY A 280 1.19 -17.13 11.81
C GLY A 280 -0.02 -16.36 11.28
N PRO A 281 -0.51 -15.34 12.03
CA PRO A 281 -1.55 -14.44 11.57
C PRO A 281 -1.14 -13.70 10.29
N VAL A 282 -2.04 -13.68 9.33
CA VAL A 282 -1.96 -12.82 8.13
C VAL A 282 -3.12 -11.84 8.21
N VAL A 283 -2.82 -10.56 8.07
CA VAL A 283 -3.80 -9.48 8.13
C VAL A 283 -3.76 -8.72 6.81
N VAL A 284 -4.91 -8.50 6.20
CA VAL A 284 -5.04 -7.56 5.09
C VAL A 284 -5.79 -6.33 5.56
N VAL A 285 -5.25 -5.15 5.27
CA VAL A 285 -5.80 -3.85 5.64
C VAL A 285 -6.08 -3.08 4.35
N HIS A 286 -7.28 -2.54 4.24
CA HIS A 286 -7.66 -1.71 3.10
C HIS A 286 -8.69 -0.65 3.49
N ALA A 287 -8.76 0.43 2.69
CA ALA A 287 -9.85 1.39 2.81
C ALA A 287 -11.19 0.74 2.42
N ASP A 288 -12.27 1.20 3.02
CA ASP A 288 -13.64 0.74 2.74
C ASP A 288 -14.44 1.92 2.17
N ASP A 289 -15.17 1.69 1.09
CA ASP A 289 -16.05 2.68 0.48
C ASP A 289 -17.34 2.84 1.31
N GLU A 290 -17.72 1.82 2.09
CA GLU A 290 -18.89 1.84 2.96
C GLU A 290 -18.49 2.24 4.39
N ARG A 291 -19.21 3.22 4.94
CA ARG A 291 -18.97 3.69 6.31
C ARG A 291 -19.41 2.65 7.34
N ALA A 292 -18.48 1.93 7.90
CA ALA A 292 -18.72 1.10 9.05
C ALA A 292 -19.15 1.95 10.26
N ALA A 293 -20.13 1.50 11.02
CA ALA A 293 -20.64 2.22 12.19
C ALA A 293 -19.55 2.52 13.25
N GLY A 294 -18.54 1.66 13.33
CA GLY A 294 -17.40 1.77 14.24
C GLY A 294 -16.13 2.39 13.63
N GLY A 295 -16.16 2.76 12.34
CA GLY A 295 -14.99 3.24 11.61
C GLY A 295 -14.10 2.13 11.04
N PHE A 296 -14.41 0.87 11.30
CA PHE A 296 -13.74 -0.30 10.71
C PHE A 296 -14.59 -1.57 10.86
N VAL A 297 -14.30 -2.56 10.02
CA VAL A 297 -14.82 -3.94 10.10
C VAL A 297 -13.64 -4.88 10.24
N ILE A 298 -13.80 -5.92 11.07
CA ILE A 298 -12.82 -7.01 11.22
C ILE A 298 -13.55 -8.31 10.99
N ASP A 299 -13.12 -9.09 9.99
CA ASP A 299 -13.72 -10.36 9.65
C ASP A 299 -12.71 -11.35 9.03
N GLN A 300 -13.17 -12.56 8.73
CA GLN A 300 -12.40 -13.63 8.09
C GLN A 300 -13.19 -14.20 6.91
N PRO A 301 -13.39 -13.42 5.84
CA PRO A 301 -14.32 -13.77 4.79
C PRO A 301 -13.73 -14.75 3.77
N LEU A 302 -12.39 -14.81 3.64
CA LEU A 302 -11.74 -15.57 2.57
C LEU A 302 -11.73 -17.06 2.85
N ARG A 303 -11.95 -17.83 1.79
CA ARG A 303 -12.03 -19.28 1.81
C ARG A 303 -10.99 -19.90 0.88
N ASN A 304 -10.54 -21.09 1.20
CA ASN A 304 -9.67 -21.86 0.33
C ASN A 304 -10.48 -22.57 -0.78
N ASP A 305 -9.79 -23.26 -1.69
CA ASP A 305 -10.40 -24.00 -2.82
C ASP A 305 -11.40 -25.08 -2.38
N LYS A 306 -11.32 -25.53 -1.12
CA LYS A 306 -12.25 -26.47 -0.51
C LYS A 306 -13.46 -25.78 0.13
N GLY A 307 -13.57 -24.46 0.01
CA GLY A 307 -14.65 -23.66 0.61
C GLY A 307 -14.54 -23.46 2.13
N MET A 308 -13.42 -23.85 2.75
CA MET A 308 -13.19 -23.67 4.17
C MET A 308 -12.64 -22.26 4.46
N VAL A 309 -13.10 -21.65 5.54
CA VAL A 309 -12.56 -20.37 6.01
C VAL A 309 -11.08 -20.50 6.33
N VAL A 310 -10.28 -19.53 5.91
CA VAL A 310 -8.85 -19.45 6.23
C VAL A 310 -8.70 -18.71 7.54
N THR A 311 -8.64 -19.46 8.64
CA THR A 311 -8.78 -18.96 10.02
C THR A 311 -7.63 -18.05 10.49
N ASN A 312 -6.46 -18.12 9.85
CA ASN A 312 -5.32 -17.26 10.16
C ASN A 312 -5.22 -16.04 9.23
N LEU A 313 -6.23 -15.82 8.36
CA LEU A 313 -6.31 -14.66 7.46
C LEU A 313 -7.46 -13.76 7.89
N THR A 314 -7.13 -12.57 8.37
CA THR A 314 -8.09 -11.57 8.86
C THR A 314 -8.06 -10.35 7.97
N ARG A 315 -9.24 -9.81 7.63
CA ARG A 315 -9.44 -8.55 6.93
C ARG A 315 -9.75 -7.45 7.93
N ILE A 316 -9.16 -6.27 7.73
CA ILE A 316 -9.53 -5.01 8.35
C ILE A 316 -9.91 -4.06 7.22
N ALA A 317 -11.20 -3.79 7.08
CA ALA A 317 -11.71 -2.74 6.20
C ALA A 317 -11.98 -1.50 7.04
N PHE A 318 -11.43 -0.34 6.69
CA PHE A 318 -11.55 0.85 7.53
C PHE A 318 -12.12 2.05 6.76
N ALA A 319 -13.06 2.75 7.42
CA ALA A 319 -13.66 4.01 6.96
C ALA A 319 -13.94 4.91 8.16
N PRO A 320 -12.97 5.69 8.65
CA PRO A 320 -13.19 6.58 9.78
C PRO A 320 -14.26 7.61 9.43
N ARG A 321 -15.10 7.99 10.41
CA ARG A 321 -16.22 8.93 10.20
C ARG A 321 -15.74 10.32 9.81
N ASP A 322 -14.59 10.71 10.30
CA ASP A 322 -13.95 12.00 10.03
C ASP A 322 -12.49 11.78 9.65
N ARG A 323 -12.22 11.62 8.35
CA ARG A 323 -10.90 11.33 7.80
C ARG A 323 -9.84 12.40 8.10
N LEU A 324 -10.24 13.61 8.41
CA LEU A 324 -9.33 14.73 8.72
C LEU A 324 -9.01 14.86 10.22
N ASN A 325 -9.81 14.22 11.07
CA ASN A 325 -9.66 14.29 12.52
C ASN A 325 -9.57 12.94 13.20
N GLN A 326 -9.55 11.84 12.44
CA GLN A 326 -9.46 10.49 12.97
C GLN A 326 -8.43 9.66 12.22
N TRP A 327 -7.80 8.72 12.93
CA TRP A 327 -6.98 7.68 12.32
C TRP A 327 -7.31 6.31 12.93
N ILE A 328 -7.00 5.27 12.20
CA ILE A 328 -7.05 3.90 12.71
C ILE A 328 -5.70 3.57 13.34
N GLN A 329 -5.71 3.19 14.60
CA GLN A 329 -4.53 2.68 15.30
C GLN A 329 -4.62 1.18 15.43
N ILE A 330 -3.59 0.47 14.96
CA ILE A 330 -3.47 -0.97 15.10
C ILE A 330 -2.30 -1.25 16.05
N GLU A 331 -2.61 -1.87 17.18
CA GLU A 331 -1.64 -2.30 18.19
C GLU A 331 -1.30 -3.76 17.97
N ALA A 332 -0.01 -4.10 18.01
CA ALA A 332 0.50 -5.46 17.98
C ALA A 332 1.12 -5.79 19.35
N ASP A 333 0.60 -6.84 20.00
CA ASP A 333 1.07 -7.33 21.29
C ASP A 333 1.01 -8.87 21.29
N PHE A 334 2.11 -9.50 21.01
CA PHE A 334 2.20 -10.96 20.95
C PHE A 334 2.23 -11.64 22.32
N GLY A 335 2.21 -10.89 23.40
CA GLY A 335 1.95 -11.41 24.76
C GLY A 335 0.47 -11.72 24.97
N ARG A 336 -0.40 -11.32 24.03
CA ARG A 336 -1.85 -11.52 24.10
C ARG A 336 -2.37 -12.43 22.99
N LYS A 337 -3.56 -12.97 23.21
CA LYS A 337 -4.34 -13.70 22.21
C LYS A 337 -5.75 -13.10 22.19
N PRO A 338 -6.19 -12.55 21.08
CA PRO A 338 -5.49 -12.31 19.80
C PRO A 338 -4.44 -11.20 19.89
N PRO A 339 -3.39 -11.23 19.02
CA PRO A 339 -2.25 -10.32 19.12
C PRO A 339 -2.51 -8.89 18.63
N PHE A 340 -3.51 -8.69 17.79
CA PHE A 340 -3.82 -7.38 17.23
C PHE A 340 -5.06 -6.76 17.88
N ARG A 341 -5.03 -5.43 18.01
CA ARG A 341 -6.16 -4.62 18.46
C ARG A 341 -6.29 -3.41 17.55
N VAL A 342 -7.51 -3.12 17.10
CA VAL A 342 -7.84 -1.96 16.27
C VAL A 342 -8.66 -0.97 17.10
N SER A 343 -8.38 0.30 16.93
CA SER A 343 -9.13 1.40 17.54
C SER A 343 -9.15 2.63 16.64
N VAL A 344 -10.23 3.41 16.72
CA VAL A 344 -10.28 4.75 16.16
C VAL A 344 -9.71 5.73 17.17
N ARG A 345 -8.84 6.61 16.74
CA ARG A 345 -8.25 7.67 17.55
C ARG A 345 -8.62 9.02 16.97
N ASP A 346 -8.80 10.01 17.82
CA ASP A 346 -9.18 11.36 17.43
C ASP A 346 -8.01 12.33 17.59
N VAL A 347 -7.90 13.29 16.67
CA VAL A 347 -7.02 14.44 16.85
C VAL A 347 -7.47 15.24 18.07
N PRO A 348 -6.57 15.60 19.00
CA PRO A 348 -6.92 16.39 20.18
C PRO A 348 -7.59 17.72 19.77
N ARG A 349 -8.77 18.01 20.34
CA ARG A 349 -9.58 19.21 20.01
C ARG A 349 -8.83 20.54 20.18
N GLN A 350 -7.85 20.58 21.08
CA GLN A 350 -7.05 21.77 21.39
C GLN A 350 -5.86 21.96 20.43
N MET A 351 -5.67 21.04 19.49
CA MET A 351 -4.55 21.12 18.56
C MET A 351 -4.90 22.09 17.42
N PRO A 352 -4.21 23.25 17.32
CA PRO A 352 -4.49 24.22 16.26
C PRO A 352 -4.10 23.66 14.90
N LEU A 353 -4.69 24.24 13.85
CA LEU A 353 -4.16 24.04 12.50
C LEU A 353 -2.75 24.62 12.42
N PRO A 354 -1.82 24.00 11.70
CA PRO A 354 -0.52 24.57 11.42
C PRO A 354 -0.69 25.94 10.74
N ALA A 355 0.21 26.87 11.03
CA ALA A 355 0.26 28.11 10.27
C ALA A 355 0.51 27.75 8.79
N THR A 356 -0.31 28.28 7.91
CA THR A 356 -0.09 28.13 6.46
C THR A 356 1.31 28.68 6.16
N PRO A 357 2.22 27.89 5.57
CA PRO A 357 3.52 28.43 5.19
C PRO A 357 3.29 29.65 4.29
N PRO A 358 4.08 30.72 4.43
CA PRO A 358 3.95 31.86 3.56
C PRO A 358 4.08 31.38 2.13
N VAL A 359 3.09 31.71 1.28
CA VAL A 359 3.17 31.46 -0.15
C VAL A 359 4.41 32.19 -0.63
N LEU A 360 5.46 31.45 -0.96
CA LEU A 360 6.64 32.02 -1.58
C LEU A 360 6.14 32.70 -2.86
N PRO A 361 6.46 33.98 -3.10
CA PRO A 361 6.10 34.64 -4.33
C PRO A 361 6.59 33.78 -5.49
N PRO A 362 5.83 33.69 -6.59
CA PRO A 362 6.27 32.94 -7.74
C PRO A 362 7.67 33.44 -8.11
N VAL A 363 8.61 32.51 -8.24
CA VAL A 363 9.95 32.80 -8.74
C VAL A 363 9.73 33.32 -10.15
N THR A 364 9.75 34.64 -10.31
CA THR A 364 9.80 35.24 -11.65
C THR A 364 11.04 34.68 -12.33
N PRO A 365 10.92 34.11 -13.55
CA PRO A 365 12.09 33.75 -14.30
C PRO A 365 13.00 34.97 -14.33
N ARG A 366 14.21 34.85 -13.82
CA ARG A 366 15.20 35.89 -13.88
C ARG A 366 15.50 36.03 -15.36
N ASP A 367 15.08 37.15 -15.96
CA ASP A 367 15.50 37.51 -17.30
C ASP A 367 17.01 37.41 -17.35
N GLU A 368 17.52 36.43 -18.06
CA GLU A 368 18.92 36.31 -18.42
C GLU A 368 19.24 37.36 -19.49
N THR A 369 19.11 38.63 -19.12
CA THR A 369 19.65 39.72 -19.91
C THR A 369 20.76 40.37 -19.10
N GLY A 370 21.96 39.91 -19.42
CA GLY A 370 23.18 40.72 -19.26
C GLY A 370 23.72 40.90 -17.84
N ALA A 371 24.35 39.89 -17.30
CA ALA A 371 25.42 40.09 -16.32
C ALA A 371 26.65 39.31 -16.83
N SER A 372 27.55 40.03 -17.47
CA SER A 372 28.92 39.59 -17.73
C SER A 372 29.55 39.12 -16.42
N MET A 373 29.90 37.87 -16.35
CA MET A 373 30.73 37.32 -15.30
C MET A 373 32.12 37.94 -15.41
N PRO A 374 32.69 38.53 -14.34
CA PRO A 374 34.07 38.94 -14.36
C PRO A 374 34.99 37.75 -14.26
N GLY A 375 35.79 37.52 -15.30
CA GLY A 375 37.07 36.85 -15.20
C GLY A 375 37.02 35.33 -14.93
N ALA A 376 36.63 34.53 -15.94
CA ALA A 376 37.17 33.19 -16.05
C ALA A 376 38.61 33.32 -16.61
N PRO A 377 39.61 32.60 -16.07
CA PRO A 377 40.95 32.61 -16.65
C PRO A 377 40.89 32.00 -18.05
N GLU A 378 41.42 32.73 -19.03
CA GLU A 378 41.61 32.24 -20.38
C GLU A 378 42.43 30.96 -20.38
N MET A 379 41.86 29.89 -20.91
CA MET A 379 42.63 28.69 -21.24
C MET A 379 43.48 28.98 -22.45
N PRO A 380 44.75 28.56 -22.47
CA PRO A 380 45.65 28.79 -23.59
C PRO A 380 45.11 28.09 -24.83
N ASN A 381 45.02 28.89 -25.91
CA ASN A 381 44.67 28.46 -27.25
C ASN A 381 45.69 27.45 -27.78
N VAL A 382 45.32 26.16 -27.86
CA VAL A 382 46.13 25.16 -28.52
C VAL A 382 45.78 25.21 -30.01
N GLU A 383 46.54 25.99 -30.76
CA GLU A 383 46.52 25.93 -32.24
C GLU A 383 47.03 24.57 -32.69
N GLY A 384 46.25 23.91 -33.54
CA GLY A 384 46.72 22.84 -34.37
C GLY A 384 45.98 21.51 -34.28
N PHE A 385 44.76 21.46 -34.80
CA PHE A 385 44.22 20.29 -35.47
C PHE A 385 43.34 20.76 -36.62
N GLY A 386 43.84 20.63 -37.83
CA GLY A 386 43.09 20.86 -39.05
C GLY A 386 41.98 19.81 -39.25
N PRO A 387 41.06 20.05 -40.18
CA PRO A 387 39.91 19.18 -40.37
C PRO A 387 40.37 17.82 -40.94
N ALA A 388 40.28 16.76 -40.14
CA ALA A 388 40.42 15.40 -40.64
C ALA A 388 39.11 14.98 -41.33
N SER A 389 39.09 15.14 -42.64
CA SER A 389 38.25 14.36 -43.54
C SER A 389 38.80 12.93 -43.50
N GLU A 390 37.98 11.99 -43.06
CA GLU A 390 37.88 10.61 -43.57
C GLU A 390 37.09 9.76 -42.58
N ALA A 391 35.94 9.30 -43.05
CA ALA A 391 35.15 8.29 -42.34
C ALA A 391 35.90 6.93 -42.39
N PRO A 392 35.91 6.15 -41.28
CA PRO A 392 36.52 4.83 -41.33
C PRO A 392 35.72 3.87 -42.22
N PRO A 393 36.39 2.89 -42.89
CA PRO A 393 35.73 1.97 -43.80
C PRO A 393 34.80 1.02 -43.03
N VAL A 394 33.59 0.84 -43.56
CA VAL A 394 32.63 -0.17 -43.09
C VAL A 394 33.20 -1.57 -43.34
N LEU A 395 33.48 -2.31 -42.28
CA LEU A 395 33.77 -3.73 -42.37
C LEU A 395 32.52 -4.48 -42.84
N GLN A 396 32.58 -5.00 -44.08
CA GLN A 396 31.58 -5.92 -44.60
C GLN A 396 31.77 -7.28 -43.93
N THR A 397 30.78 -7.73 -43.19
CA THR A 397 30.65 -9.12 -42.74
C THR A 397 30.14 -9.99 -43.89
N PRO A 398 30.68 -11.23 -44.05
CA PRO A 398 30.29 -12.14 -45.15
C PRO A 398 28.87 -12.67 -44.93
N GLY A 399 28.15 -12.81 -46.05
CA GLY A 399 26.76 -13.12 -46.24
C GLY A 399 26.15 -14.24 -45.44
N GLU A 400 25.01 -13.93 -44.93
CA GLU A 400 23.99 -14.88 -44.49
C GLU A 400 23.09 -15.29 -45.66
N PRO A 401 22.71 -16.56 -45.84
CA PRO A 401 21.97 -17.01 -47.01
C PRO A 401 20.51 -16.53 -46.92
N GLN A 402 20.05 -15.93 -47.98
CA GLN A 402 18.66 -15.54 -48.21
C GLN A 402 17.72 -16.74 -48.14
N ASN A 403 16.88 -16.75 -47.13
CA ASN A 403 15.80 -17.70 -47.00
C ASN A 403 14.64 -17.22 -47.86
N GLN A 404 14.40 -17.92 -48.97
CA GLN A 404 13.30 -17.69 -49.88
C GLN A 404 11.97 -18.08 -49.20
N GLN A 405 11.10 -17.12 -48.98
CA GLN A 405 9.70 -17.37 -48.65
C GLN A 405 8.98 -17.93 -49.87
N PRO A 406 8.18 -19.01 -49.74
CA PRO A 406 7.35 -19.52 -50.83
C PRO A 406 6.20 -18.56 -51.11
N ARG A 407 6.06 -18.15 -52.33
CA ARG A 407 4.90 -17.44 -52.87
C ARG A 407 3.67 -18.37 -52.91
N ILE A 408 2.61 -17.94 -52.27
CA ILE A 408 1.29 -18.57 -52.40
C ILE A 408 0.65 -18.03 -53.68
N PRO A 409 0.12 -18.89 -54.60
CA PRO A 409 -0.57 -18.48 -55.81
C PRO A 409 -1.93 -17.86 -55.45
N SER A 410 -2.24 -16.72 -56.05
CA SER A 410 -3.57 -16.14 -56.06
C SER A 410 -4.48 -16.94 -56.97
N ASP A 411 -5.44 -17.64 -56.41
CA ASP A 411 -6.51 -18.31 -57.16
C ASP A 411 -7.73 -17.37 -57.25
N GLN A 412 -8.14 -17.07 -58.48
CA GLN A 412 -9.35 -16.35 -58.80
C GLN A 412 -10.49 -17.40 -58.90
N GLY A 413 -11.48 -17.27 -58.02
CA GLY A 413 -12.69 -18.11 -58.11
C GLY A 413 -13.89 -17.29 -57.64
N GLY A 414 -14.65 -16.75 -58.57
CA GLY A 414 -15.92 -16.11 -58.28
C GLY A 414 -16.95 -17.14 -57.81
N GLY A 415 -17.77 -16.75 -56.85
CA GLY A 415 -18.89 -17.51 -56.32
C GLY A 415 -19.96 -16.57 -55.82
N ASP A 416 -20.96 -16.40 -56.62
CA ASP A 416 -22.28 -15.80 -56.34
C ASP A 416 -22.89 -16.31 -55.06
N TYR A 417 -23.31 -15.45 -54.12
CA TYR A 417 -24.37 -15.73 -53.16
C TYR A 417 -25.32 -14.53 -53.03
N GLY A 418 -26.56 -14.80 -53.38
CA GLY A 418 -27.72 -13.93 -53.45
C GLY A 418 -28.28 -13.47 -52.08
N PRO A 419 -29.54 -13.04 -51.99
CA PRO A 419 -29.84 -11.68 -51.59
C PRO A 419 -30.16 -11.52 -50.13
N ALA A 420 -29.94 -10.25 -49.63
CA ALA A 420 -30.29 -9.75 -48.32
C ALA A 420 -31.80 -9.89 -48.01
N ILE A 421 -32.13 -10.47 -46.86
CA ILE A 421 -33.49 -10.47 -46.31
C ILE A 421 -33.66 -9.19 -45.50
N SER A 422 -34.50 -8.29 -46.00
CA SER A 422 -35.02 -7.12 -45.29
C SER A 422 -36.02 -7.56 -44.24
N MET A 423 -35.86 -7.13 -43.00
CA MET A 423 -36.90 -7.21 -41.98
C MET A 423 -37.71 -5.89 -41.93
N PRO A 424 -39.02 -5.94 -41.71
CA PRO A 424 -39.90 -4.77 -41.66
C PRO A 424 -39.86 -4.03 -40.32
N PRO A 425 -40.18 -2.73 -40.28
CA PRO A 425 -40.26 -1.98 -39.03
C PRO A 425 -41.67 -2.09 -38.42
N GLY A 426 -41.69 -2.23 -37.08
CA GLY A 426 -42.90 -1.93 -36.33
C GLY A 426 -43.39 -3.07 -35.44
N SER A 427 -43.06 -2.99 -34.15
CA SER A 427 -43.89 -3.53 -33.07
C SER A 427 -43.67 -2.72 -31.83
N ILE A 428 -44.69 -1.92 -31.50
CA ILE A 428 -44.79 -1.14 -30.27
C ILE A 428 -45.19 -2.11 -29.16
N LEU A 429 -44.39 -2.21 -28.10
CA LEU A 429 -44.77 -2.89 -26.86
C LEU A 429 -45.39 -1.92 -25.87
N PRO A 430 -46.43 -2.33 -25.09
CA PRO A 430 -47.16 -1.43 -24.23
C PRO A 430 -46.41 -1.10 -22.93
N ALA A 431 -46.60 0.14 -22.46
CA ALA A 431 -46.05 0.68 -21.23
C ALA A 431 -46.58 -0.05 -19.99
N SER A 432 -45.68 -0.39 -19.05
CA SER A 432 -45.98 -0.91 -17.72
C SER A 432 -46.49 0.23 -16.80
N PRO A 433 -47.40 -0.05 -15.88
CA PRO A 433 -47.99 0.99 -15.03
C PRO A 433 -47.04 1.50 -13.95
N VAL A 434 -47.05 2.83 -13.77
CA VAL A 434 -46.33 3.56 -12.74
C VAL A 434 -47.03 3.33 -11.39
N LEU A 435 -46.31 2.83 -10.38
CA LEU A 435 -46.75 2.78 -9.00
C LEU A 435 -46.52 4.15 -8.34
N PRO A 436 -47.41 4.61 -7.46
CA PRO A 436 -47.29 5.94 -6.84
C PRO A 436 -46.18 5.97 -5.78
N ALA A 437 -45.48 7.11 -5.74
CA ALA A 437 -44.43 7.40 -4.79
C ALA A 437 -44.95 7.43 -3.34
N SER A 438 -44.30 6.70 -2.45
CA SER A 438 -44.52 6.76 -1.00
C SER A 438 -43.88 8.01 -0.39
N VAL A 439 -44.63 8.68 0.44
CA VAL A 439 -44.27 9.89 1.20
C VAL A 439 -43.15 9.57 2.20
N PRO A 440 -42.09 10.41 2.35
CA PRO A 440 -41.08 10.18 3.36
C PRO A 440 -41.59 10.57 4.76
N SER A 441 -41.51 9.62 5.69
CA SER A 441 -41.74 9.86 7.12
C SER A 441 -40.59 10.65 7.73
N ALA A 442 -40.88 11.63 8.57
CA ALA A 442 -39.92 12.47 9.28
C ALA A 442 -38.99 11.68 10.20
N PRO A 443 -37.74 12.11 10.38
CA PRO A 443 -36.79 11.40 11.23
C PRO A 443 -37.10 11.63 12.72
N ALA A 444 -37.14 10.52 13.46
CA ALA A 444 -37.21 10.53 14.91
C ALA A 444 -35.87 11.00 15.48
N THR A 445 -35.87 12.01 16.31
CA THR A 445 -34.71 12.47 17.09
C THR A 445 -34.35 11.43 18.14
N THR A 446 -33.21 10.76 17.92
CA THR A 446 -32.56 9.89 18.93
C THR A 446 -31.60 10.71 19.80
N PRO A 447 -31.58 10.48 21.12
CA PRO A 447 -30.69 11.20 22.03
C PRO A 447 -29.22 10.81 21.78
N ARG A 448 -28.37 11.82 21.75
CA ARG A 448 -26.93 11.75 21.55
C ARG A 448 -26.27 11.07 22.75
N MET A 449 -25.86 9.83 22.60
CA MET A 449 -24.96 9.17 23.56
C MET A 449 -23.54 9.72 23.45
N PRO A 450 -22.77 9.77 24.56
CA PRO A 450 -21.35 10.17 24.53
C PRO A 450 -20.54 9.15 23.74
N ALA A 451 -19.56 9.65 22.99
CA ALA A 451 -18.67 8.84 22.16
C ALA A 451 -17.87 7.85 23.01
N SER A 452 -18.26 6.59 22.97
CA SER A 452 -17.45 5.49 23.47
C SER A 452 -16.41 5.11 22.41
N SER A 453 -15.15 5.00 22.80
CA SER A 453 -14.10 4.49 21.92
C SER A 453 -14.45 3.07 21.48
N VAL A 454 -14.67 2.88 20.19
CA VAL A 454 -14.90 1.55 19.61
C VAL A 454 -13.56 0.85 19.46
N GLN A 455 -13.41 -0.32 20.07
CA GLN A 455 -12.24 -1.18 19.96
C GLN A 455 -12.64 -2.54 19.42
N GLY A 456 -11.92 -3.03 18.42
CA GLY A 456 -12.04 -4.38 17.92
C GLY A 456 -10.76 -5.20 18.23
N ARG A 457 -10.89 -6.50 18.38
CA ARG A 457 -9.80 -7.45 18.60
C ARG A 457 -9.88 -8.59 17.61
N PHE A 458 -8.75 -9.06 17.15
CA PHE A 458 -8.65 -10.20 16.23
C PHE A 458 -7.30 -10.93 16.30
#